data_921cf2826416dad616155a895c046680
#
_entry.id   921cf2826416dad616155a895c046680
#
_cell.length_a   1.000
_cell.length_b   1.000
_cell.length_c   1.000
_cell.angle_alpha   90.00
_cell.angle_beta   90.00
_cell.angle_gamma   90.00
#
_symmetry.space_group_name_H-M   'P 1'
#
loop_
_entity.id
_entity.type
_entity.pdbx_description
1 polymer ?
#
loop_
_entity_poly.entity_id
_entity_poly.type
_entity_poly.pdbx_seq_one_letter_code
_entity_poly.pdbx_strand_id
1 'polypeptide(L)'
;MTELHDIALTRNDGSDATLDDWAGQVRLVVNVASKCGLTRQYDALEALYRRYRDRGFVVLGFPANDFLAQEPGTDAEIADFCSGTFDVTFPLFAKAPVAGADKQALYAALIAARPRREDEGGMRAGLEKHGLSVNDAPEVMWNFEKFLIGRDARVIARFAPDTAPDDPRIVQAVETALDQA
;
A
#
# COMPACT_ATOMS: atom_id res chain seq x y z
N MET A 1 -15.54 -17.86 4.42
CA MET A 1 -14.33 -17.01 4.34
C MET A 1 -14.82 -15.60 4.06
N THR A 2 -14.33 -14.62 4.80
CA THR A 2 -14.67 -13.21 4.53
C THR A 2 -14.04 -12.83 3.19
N GLU A 3 -14.85 -12.33 2.25
CA GLU A 3 -14.36 -11.83 0.98
C GLU A 3 -13.50 -10.58 1.22
N LEU A 4 -12.50 -10.35 0.36
CA LEU A 4 -11.55 -9.24 0.52
C LEU A 4 -12.26 -7.88 0.66
N HIS A 5 -13.34 -7.70 -0.06
CA HIS A 5 -14.11 -6.46 -0.11
C HIS A 5 -14.99 -6.20 1.12
N ASP A 6 -15.32 -7.25 1.89
CA ASP A 6 -16.15 -7.15 3.11
C ASP A 6 -15.35 -6.87 4.38
N ILE A 7 -14.01 -6.85 4.30
CA ILE A 7 -13.16 -6.63 5.46
C ILE A 7 -13.37 -5.22 5.99
N ALA A 8 -13.77 -5.14 7.28
CA ALA A 8 -13.95 -3.86 7.97
C ALA A 8 -12.62 -3.11 8.08
N LEU A 9 -12.62 -1.86 7.70
CA LEU A 9 -11.49 -0.94 7.73
C LEU A 9 -11.89 0.33 8.50
N THR A 10 -10.91 1.04 9.01
CA THR A 10 -11.11 2.36 9.63
C THR A 10 -10.26 3.38 8.90
N ARG A 11 -10.87 4.48 8.42
CA ARG A 11 -10.14 5.61 7.84
C ARG A 11 -9.38 6.36 8.92
N ASN A 12 -8.42 7.17 8.52
CA ASN A 12 -7.60 7.96 9.45
C ASN A 12 -8.39 9.01 10.24
N ASP A 13 -9.60 9.37 9.81
CA ASP A 13 -10.54 10.24 10.54
C ASP A 13 -11.44 9.48 11.51
N GLY A 14 -11.27 8.15 11.63
CA GLY A 14 -12.03 7.27 12.49
C GLY A 14 -13.33 6.74 11.87
N SER A 15 -13.69 7.13 10.65
CA SER A 15 -14.87 6.61 9.99
C SER A 15 -14.68 5.18 9.48
N ASP A 16 -15.78 4.43 9.42
CA ASP A 16 -15.78 3.07 8.89
C ASP A 16 -15.63 3.05 7.36
N ALA A 17 -15.00 2.00 6.85
CA ALA A 17 -14.86 1.74 5.42
C ALA A 17 -14.77 0.24 5.14
N THR A 18 -14.93 -0.12 3.89
CA THR A 18 -14.54 -1.41 3.31
C THR A 18 -13.96 -1.18 1.92
N LEU A 19 -13.37 -2.17 1.29
CA LEU A 19 -12.91 -2.03 -0.10
C LEU A 19 -14.07 -1.85 -1.09
N ASP A 20 -15.31 -2.15 -0.68
CA ASP A 20 -16.50 -1.92 -1.49
C ASP A 20 -16.81 -0.43 -1.73
N ASP A 21 -16.28 0.45 -0.88
CA ASP A 21 -16.35 1.91 -1.13
C ASP A 21 -15.72 2.31 -2.47
N TRP A 22 -14.85 1.45 -3.01
CA TRP A 22 -14.18 1.58 -4.31
C TRP A 22 -14.49 0.39 -5.24
N ALA A 23 -15.71 -0.18 -5.13
CA ALA A 23 -16.12 -1.29 -5.99
C ALA A 23 -16.00 -0.92 -7.48
N GLY A 24 -15.51 -1.86 -8.29
CA GLY A 24 -15.29 -1.65 -9.72
C GLY A 24 -14.10 -0.76 -10.09
N GLN A 25 -13.37 -0.23 -9.11
CA GLN A 25 -12.13 0.50 -9.37
C GLN A 25 -10.90 -0.42 -9.26
N VAL A 26 -9.83 -0.07 -9.95
CA VAL A 26 -8.50 -0.62 -9.74
C VAL A 26 -7.90 0.04 -8.50
N ARG A 27 -7.43 -0.75 -7.54
CA ARG A 27 -6.96 -0.27 -6.24
C ARG A 27 -5.50 -0.63 -6.02
N LEU A 28 -4.67 0.35 -5.69
CA LEU A 28 -3.28 0.13 -5.28
C LEU A 28 -3.20 0.31 -3.75
N VAL A 29 -3.05 -0.78 -3.03
CA VAL A 29 -2.90 -0.80 -1.57
C VAL A 29 -1.43 -0.70 -1.22
N VAL A 30 -1.05 0.29 -0.40
CA VAL A 30 0.34 0.58 -0.03
C VAL A 30 0.44 0.78 1.47
N ASN A 31 1.35 0.09 2.14
CA ASN A 31 1.70 0.41 3.52
C ASN A 31 2.74 1.54 3.54
N VAL A 32 2.46 2.57 4.30
CA VAL A 32 3.18 3.85 4.25
C VAL A 32 3.77 4.24 5.60
N ALA A 33 4.80 5.07 5.57
CA ALA A 33 5.45 5.62 6.75
C ALA A 33 6.05 7.01 6.46
N SER A 34 6.06 7.88 7.50
CA SER A 34 6.52 9.27 7.40
C SER A 34 8.02 9.45 7.56
N LYS A 35 8.73 8.46 8.17
CA LYS A 35 10.17 8.54 8.51
C LYS A 35 10.99 7.41 7.89
N CYS A 36 10.68 7.05 6.67
CA CYS A 36 11.35 6.01 5.91
C CYS A 36 12.19 6.63 4.79
N GLY A 37 13.27 5.97 4.40
CA GLY A 37 14.04 6.36 3.20
C GLY A 37 13.22 6.37 1.91
N LEU A 38 12.12 5.62 1.87
CA LEU A 38 11.19 5.54 0.74
C LEU A 38 10.01 6.53 0.83
N THR A 39 9.93 7.36 1.87
CA THR A 39 8.79 8.29 2.09
C THR A 39 8.54 9.22 0.90
N ARG A 40 9.57 9.56 0.13
CA ARG A 40 9.44 10.35 -1.11
C ARG A 40 8.59 9.67 -2.19
N GLN A 41 8.29 8.38 -2.06
CA GLN A 41 7.35 7.71 -2.97
C GLN A 41 5.93 8.28 -2.89
N TYR A 42 5.59 9.04 -1.85
CA TYR A 42 4.32 9.78 -1.79
C TYR A 42 4.11 10.69 -3.00
N ASP A 43 5.16 11.37 -3.50
CA ASP A 43 5.06 12.21 -4.70
C ASP A 43 4.61 11.40 -5.93
N ALA A 44 5.24 10.26 -6.15
CA ALA A 44 4.91 9.40 -7.29
C ALA A 44 3.57 8.67 -7.11
N LEU A 45 3.19 8.30 -5.87
CA LEU A 45 1.87 7.73 -5.56
C LEU A 45 0.76 8.74 -5.87
N GLU A 46 0.91 9.98 -5.43
CA GLU A 46 -0.05 11.05 -5.69
C GLU A 46 -0.14 11.37 -7.19
N ALA A 47 1.00 11.44 -7.88
CA ALA A 47 1.02 11.66 -9.32
C ALA A 47 0.31 10.52 -10.08
N LEU A 48 0.54 9.26 -9.69
CA LEU A 48 -0.13 8.10 -10.26
C LEU A 48 -1.65 8.15 -10.01
N TYR A 49 -2.05 8.50 -8.78
CA TYR A 49 -3.46 8.66 -8.43
C TYR A 49 -4.13 9.74 -9.29
N ARG A 50 -3.56 10.92 -9.37
CA ARG A 50 -4.11 12.03 -10.19
C ARG A 50 -4.21 11.69 -11.67
N ARG A 51 -3.24 10.93 -12.19
CA ARG A 51 -3.21 10.53 -13.60
C ARG A 51 -4.37 9.59 -13.95
N TYR A 52 -4.75 8.67 -13.06
CA TYR A 52 -5.67 7.59 -13.41
C TYR A 52 -7.00 7.59 -12.64
N ARG A 53 -7.19 8.46 -11.65
CA ARG A 53 -8.43 8.48 -10.84
C ARG A 53 -9.70 8.60 -11.68
N ASP A 54 -9.68 9.42 -12.72
CA ASP A 54 -10.84 9.66 -13.59
C ASP A 54 -11.16 8.45 -14.49
N ARG A 55 -10.25 7.48 -14.56
CA ARG A 55 -10.44 6.17 -15.21
C ARG A 55 -10.87 5.07 -14.24
N GLY A 56 -11.10 5.38 -12.98
CA GLY A 56 -11.49 4.43 -11.94
C GLY A 56 -10.29 3.74 -11.28
N PHE A 57 -9.28 4.51 -10.92
CA PHE A 57 -8.12 4.09 -10.12
C PHE A 57 -8.07 4.81 -8.79
N VAL A 58 -7.66 4.11 -7.74
CA VAL A 58 -7.42 4.71 -6.44
C VAL A 58 -6.16 4.14 -5.78
N VAL A 59 -5.44 4.99 -5.07
CA VAL A 59 -4.39 4.59 -4.13
C VAL A 59 -4.99 4.58 -2.73
N LEU A 60 -4.73 3.53 -1.97
CA LEU A 60 -5.20 3.36 -0.59
C LEU A 60 -3.97 3.23 0.32
N GLY A 61 -3.72 4.24 1.14
CA GLY A 61 -2.56 4.33 2.01
C GLY A 61 -2.84 3.81 3.42
N PHE A 62 -2.06 2.83 3.87
CA PHE A 62 -2.17 2.20 5.18
C PHE A 62 -0.94 2.50 6.04
N PRO A 63 -0.97 3.52 6.91
CA PRO A 63 0.12 3.81 7.83
C PRO A 63 0.41 2.62 8.74
N ALA A 64 1.71 2.27 8.88
CA ALA A 64 2.14 1.17 9.71
C ALA A 64 3.46 1.46 10.42
N ASN A 65 3.58 1.07 11.68
CA ASN A 65 4.75 1.33 12.52
C ASN A 65 5.62 0.08 12.74
N ASP A 66 5.42 -0.97 11.94
CA ASP A 66 6.07 -2.28 12.12
C ASP A 66 7.57 -2.26 11.77
N PHE A 67 8.00 -1.33 10.94
CA PHE A 67 9.36 -1.29 10.39
C PHE A 67 10.16 -0.17 11.05
N LEU A 68 10.94 -0.52 12.08
CA LEU A 68 11.79 0.37 12.88
C LEU A 68 11.04 1.59 13.47
N ALA A 69 9.75 1.44 13.77
CA ALA A 69 8.94 2.54 14.31
C ALA A 69 9.01 3.80 13.43
N GLN A 70 9.00 3.67 12.12
CA GLN A 70 9.12 4.77 11.16
C GLN A 70 7.79 5.52 10.91
N GLU A 71 6.70 5.13 11.59
CA GLU A 71 5.42 5.84 11.60
C GLU A 71 4.94 6.11 13.04
N PRO A 72 5.66 6.93 13.82
CA PRO A 72 5.36 7.10 15.24
C PRO A 72 4.19 8.04 15.52
N GLY A 73 3.76 8.86 14.56
CA GLY A 73 2.72 9.85 14.72
C GLY A 73 1.33 9.27 14.98
N THR A 74 0.41 10.12 15.45
CA THR A 74 -1.03 9.83 15.48
C THR A 74 -1.62 9.89 14.07
N ASP A 75 -2.84 9.37 13.89
CA ASP A 75 -3.53 9.43 12.58
C ASP A 75 -3.68 10.88 12.08
N ALA A 76 -3.97 11.84 12.98
CA ALA A 76 -4.06 13.26 12.64
C ALA A 76 -2.70 13.83 12.20
N GLU A 77 -1.63 13.53 12.91
CA GLU A 77 -0.27 13.97 12.55
C GLU A 77 0.19 13.38 11.22
N ILE A 78 -0.16 12.13 10.94
CA ILE A 78 0.11 11.46 9.66
C ILE A 78 -0.65 12.15 8.53
N ALA A 79 -1.94 12.44 8.72
CA ALA A 79 -2.76 13.14 7.73
C ALA A 79 -2.20 14.53 7.42
N ASP A 80 -1.82 15.29 8.44
CA ASP A 80 -1.22 16.63 8.29
C ASP A 80 0.13 16.57 7.57
N PHE A 81 0.96 15.58 7.90
CA PHE A 81 2.23 15.35 7.21
C PHE A 81 2.04 15.03 5.73
N CYS A 82 1.14 14.09 5.41
CA CYS A 82 0.88 13.67 4.04
C CYS A 82 0.32 14.81 3.19
N SER A 83 -0.66 15.55 3.71
CA SER A 83 -1.27 16.68 2.98
C SER A 83 -0.33 17.88 2.90
N GLY A 84 0.33 18.24 3.98
CA GLY A 84 1.19 19.42 4.05
C GLY A 84 2.54 19.28 3.34
N THR A 85 3.10 18.08 3.28
CA THR A 85 4.43 17.83 2.70
C THR A 85 4.36 17.33 1.26
N PHE A 86 3.39 16.47 0.93
CA PHE A 86 3.30 15.78 -0.36
C PHE A 86 1.99 16.03 -1.12
N ASP A 87 1.13 16.93 -0.64
CA ASP A 87 -0.18 17.21 -1.27
C ASP A 87 -1.03 15.94 -1.50
N VAL A 88 -0.91 14.94 -0.62
CA VAL A 88 -1.62 13.67 -0.74
C VAL A 88 -3.14 13.92 -0.68
N THR A 89 -3.85 13.42 -1.70
CA THR A 89 -5.31 13.51 -1.81
C THR A 89 -5.99 12.12 -1.88
N PHE A 90 -5.22 11.05 -2.02
CA PHE A 90 -5.78 9.70 -1.96
C PHE A 90 -6.13 9.30 -0.51
N PRO A 91 -7.09 8.35 -0.33
CA PRO A 91 -7.53 7.90 0.99
C PRO A 91 -6.41 7.34 1.86
N LEU A 92 -6.39 7.76 3.13
CA LEU A 92 -5.54 7.20 4.18
C LEU A 92 -6.39 6.48 5.22
N PHE A 93 -5.85 5.41 5.77
CA PHE A 93 -6.48 4.60 6.81
C PHE A 93 -5.83 4.84 8.18
N ALA A 94 -6.50 4.41 9.23
CA ALA A 94 -5.96 4.44 10.59
C ALA A 94 -4.69 3.56 10.67
N LYS A 95 -3.70 4.04 11.41
CA LYS A 95 -2.45 3.30 11.61
C LYS A 95 -2.73 1.97 12.28
N ALA A 96 -2.29 0.88 11.64
CA ALA A 96 -2.44 -0.47 12.14
C ALA A 96 -1.30 -1.38 11.66
N PRO A 97 -1.00 -2.48 12.37
CA PRO A 97 0.03 -3.42 11.93
C PRO A 97 -0.30 -4.06 10.57
N VAL A 98 0.73 -4.23 9.74
CA VAL A 98 0.66 -4.89 8.42
C VAL A 98 1.51 -6.15 8.35
N ALA A 99 2.31 -6.41 9.37
CA ALA A 99 3.19 -7.56 9.47
C ALA A 99 3.08 -8.22 10.86
N GLY A 100 3.59 -9.45 10.97
CA GLY A 100 3.55 -10.20 12.23
C GLY A 100 2.21 -10.82 12.56
N ALA A 101 2.08 -11.33 13.80
CA ALA A 101 0.87 -12.03 14.24
C ALA A 101 -0.35 -11.12 14.36
N ASP A 102 -0.13 -9.85 14.69
CA ASP A 102 -1.20 -8.86 14.92
C ASP A 102 -1.58 -8.05 13.66
N LYS A 103 -1.08 -8.47 12.48
CA LYS A 103 -1.41 -7.77 11.23
C LYS A 103 -2.92 -7.68 11.01
N GLN A 104 -3.38 -6.55 10.54
CA GLN A 104 -4.79 -6.33 10.24
C GLN A 104 -5.33 -7.31 9.19
N ALA A 105 -6.62 -7.62 9.25
CA ALA A 105 -7.27 -8.65 8.42
C ALA A 105 -7.06 -8.44 6.92
N LEU A 106 -7.08 -7.19 6.45
CA LEU A 106 -6.83 -6.88 5.04
C LEU A 106 -5.45 -7.39 4.58
N TYR A 107 -4.40 -7.10 5.34
CA TYR A 107 -3.04 -7.53 4.97
C TYR A 107 -2.88 -9.06 5.06
N ALA A 108 -3.53 -9.71 6.02
CA ALA A 108 -3.58 -11.18 6.05
C ALA A 108 -4.20 -11.75 4.77
N ALA A 109 -5.31 -11.18 4.31
CA ALA A 109 -6.00 -11.60 3.09
C ALA A 109 -5.19 -11.29 1.81
N LEU A 110 -4.56 -10.09 1.72
CA LEU A 110 -3.71 -9.71 0.59
C LEU A 110 -2.51 -10.65 0.43
N ILE A 111 -1.82 -10.94 1.54
CA ILE A 111 -0.67 -11.85 1.59
C ILE A 111 -1.08 -13.27 1.17
N ALA A 112 -2.23 -13.75 1.66
CA ALA A 112 -2.75 -15.07 1.29
C ALA A 112 -3.10 -15.16 -0.20
N ALA A 113 -3.69 -14.09 -0.76
CA ALA A 113 -4.07 -14.02 -2.16
C ALA A 113 -2.87 -13.90 -3.11
N ARG A 114 -1.83 -13.15 -2.69
CA ARG A 114 -0.61 -12.94 -3.49
C ARG A 114 0.64 -13.09 -2.62
N PRO A 115 1.08 -14.32 -2.29
CA PRO A 115 2.18 -14.54 -1.35
C PRO A 115 3.56 -14.15 -1.92
N ARG A 116 3.70 -14.05 -3.24
CA ARG A 116 4.96 -13.70 -3.91
C ARG A 116 4.88 -12.33 -4.57
N ARG A 117 5.99 -11.60 -4.53
CA ARG A 117 6.19 -10.34 -5.26
C ARG A 117 6.52 -10.62 -6.72
N GLU A 118 6.25 -9.67 -7.59
CA GLU A 118 6.65 -9.73 -9.01
C GLU A 118 8.19 -9.72 -9.16
N ASP A 119 8.85 -9.04 -8.24
CA ASP A 119 10.29 -9.06 -8.06
C ASP A 119 10.63 -8.84 -6.58
N GLU A 120 11.85 -9.14 -6.16
CA GLU A 120 12.32 -8.93 -4.78
C GLU A 120 12.96 -7.55 -4.59
N GLY A 121 13.18 -6.78 -5.65
CA GLY A 121 13.88 -5.50 -5.60
C GLY A 121 15.33 -5.61 -5.11
N GLY A 122 15.96 -4.49 -4.85
CA GLY A 122 17.29 -4.40 -4.26
C GLY A 122 17.30 -4.13 -2.75
N MET A 123 16.13 -3.86 -2.18
CA MET A 123 16.00 -3.35 -0.83
C MET A 123 16.47 -4.32 0.24
N ARG A 124 16.17 -5.62 0.09
CA ARG A 124 16.64 -6.65 1.03
C ARG A 124 18.15 -6.58 1.21
N ALA A 125 18.90 -6.66 0.11
CA ALA A 125 20.36 -6.62 0.14
C ALA A 125 20.89 -5.30 0.72
N GLY A 126 20.21 -4.18 0.44
CA GLY A 126 20.57 -2.88 1.00
C GLY A 126 20.38 -2.82 2.52
N LEU A 127 19.26 -3.30 3.03
CA LEU A 127 18.97 -3.32 4.47
C LEU A 127 19.87 -4.30 5.23
N GLU A 128 20.07 -5.50 4.71
CA GLU A 128 20.96 -6.51 5.30
C GLU A 128 22.40 -6.00 5.38
N LYS A 129 22.87 -5.26 4.36
CA LYS A 129 24.20 -4.61 4.38
C LYS A 129 24.35 -3.62 5.53
N HIS A 130 23.26 -3.02 5.99
CA HIS A 130 23.22 -2.12 7.14
C HIS A 130 22.89 -2.84 8.46
N GLY A 131 22.92 -4.18 8.48
CA GLY A 131 22.66 -4.99 9.68
C GLY A 131 21.19 -5.05 10.08
N LEU A 132 20.28 -4.68 9.17
CA LEU A 132 18.83 -4.75 9.38
C LEU A 132 18.27 -6.04 8.80
N SER A 133 17.42 -6.70 9.58
CA SER A 133 16.66 -7.85 9.09
C SER A 133 15.37 -7.39 8.41
N VAL A 134 14.99 -8.08 7.35
CA VAL A 134 13.71 -7.90 6.67
C VAL A 134 12.90 -9.19 6.74
N ASN A 135 11.59 -9.05 6.67
CA ASN A 135 10.72 -10.22 6.67
C ASN A 135 10.88 -11.02 5.36
N ASP A 136 10.81 -12.34 5.50
CA ASP A 136 10.74 -13.24 4.36
C ASP A 136 9.31 -13.32 3.81
N ALA A 137 9.19 -13.66 2.51
CA ALA A 137 7.90 -14.01 1.95
C ALA A 137 7.25 -15.16 2.74
N PRO A 138 5.94 -15.14 2.93
CA PRO A 138 4.97 -14.23 2.30
C PRO A 138 4.76 -12.90 3.02
N GLU A 139 5.41 -12.63 4.16
CA GLU A 139 5.23 -11.40 4.93
C GLU A 139 5.59 -10.13 4.13
N VAL A 140 4.99 -9.00 4.53
CA VAL A 140 5.38 -7.68 4.02
C VAL A 140 6.83 -7.42 4.40
N MET A 141 7.66 -7.09 3.41
CA MET A 141 9.11 -6.94 3.59
C MET A 141 9.47 -5.67 4.37
N TRP A 142 8.88 -4.54 3.96
CA TRP A 142 9.18 -3.21 4.49
C TRP A 142 8.07 -2.22 4.16
N ASN A 143 8.22 -0.94 4.58
CA ASN A 143 7.35 0.15 4.17
C ASN A 143 7.29 0.30 2.65
N PHE A 144 6.16 0.74 2.12
CA PHE A 144 5.89 1.01 0.70
C PHE A 144 5.84 -0.25 -0.20
N GLU A 145 5.55 -1.41 0.35
CA GLU A 145 5.17 -2.56 -0.45
C GLU A 145 3.75 -2.34 -1.02
N LYS A 146 3.51 -2.81 -2.24
CA LYS A 146 2.27 -2.50 -2.97
C LYS A 146 1.57 -3.76 -3.41
N PHE A 147 0.23 -3.78 -3.24
CA PHE A 147 -0.66 -4.78 -3.79
C PHE A 147 -1.61 -4.12 -4.78
N LEU A 148 -1.71 -4.65 -5.98
CA LEU A 148 -2.66 -4.18 -6.99
C LEU A 148 -3.87 -5.09 -7.03
N ILE A 149 -5.06 -4.49 -6.91
CA ILE A 149 -6.35 -5.18 -6.94
C ILE A 149 -7.10 -4.73 -8.18
N GLY A 150 -7.56 -5.68 -8.99
CA GLY A 150 -8.34 -5.42 -10.19
C GLY A 150 -9.78 -4.98 -9.90
N ARG A 151 -10.51 -4.62 -10.95
CA ARG A 151 -11.92 -4.23 -10.87
C ARG A 151 -12.80 -5.34 -10.32
N ASP A 152 -12.42 -6.60 -10.53
CA ASP A 152 -13.09 -7.81 -10.05
C ASP A 152 -12.72 -8.18 -8.60
N ALA A 153 -12.08 -7.28 -7.87
CA ALA A 153 -11.61 -7.45 -6.50
C ALA A 153 -10.54 -8.54 -6.29
N ARG A 154 -9.90 -9.04 -7.35
CA ARG A 154 -8.77 -9.97 -7.24
C ARG A 154 -7.46 -9.24 -7.08
N VAL A 155 -6.58 -9.78 -6.24
CA VAL A 155 -5.19 -9.30 -6.12
C VAL A 155 -4.41 -9.81 -7.33
N ILE A 156 -4.04 -8.91 -8.23
CA ILE A 156 -3.45 -9.26 -9.54
C ILE A 156 -1.93 -9.11 -9.58
N ALA A 157 -1.37 -8.25 -8.71
CA ALA A 157 0.08 -8.07 -8.61
C ALA A 157 0.51 -7.64 -7.21
N ARG A 158 1.80 -7.85 -6.90
CA ARG A 158 2.44 -7.43 -5.65
C ARG A 158 3.87 -6.97 -5.96
N PHE A 159 4.21 -5.74 -5.59
CA PHE A 159 5.50 -5.14 -5.93
C PHE A 159 6.33 -4.86 -4.69
N ALA A 160 7.65 -5.04 -4.81
CA ALA A 160 8.60 -4.79 -3.74
C ALA A 160 8.56 -3.34 -3.25
N PRO A 161 8.99 -3.06 -1.99
CA PRO A 161 8.97 -1.71 -1.42
C PRO A 161 9.69 -0.65 -2.26
N ASP A 162 10.85 -0.99 -2.80
CA ASP A 162 11.70 -0.09 -3.59
C ASP A 162 11.32 -0.01 -5.09
N THR A 163 10.29 -0.74 -5.53
CA THR A 163 9.70 -0.54 -6.86
C THR A 163 8.88 0.75 -6.81
N ALA A 164 9.41 1.81 -7.41
CA ALA A 164 8.79 3.13 -7.38
C ALA A 164 7.42 3.13 -8.08
N PRO A 165 6.44 3.94 -7.64
CA PRO A 165 5.10 3.96 -8.25
C PRO A 165 5.07 4.34 -9.73
N ASP A 166 6.08 5.08 -10.21
CA ASP A 166 6.29 5.44 -11.61
C ASP A 166 7.12 4.41 -12.41
N ASP A 167 7.53 3.31 -11.77
CA ASP A 167 8.20 2.21 -12.47
C ASP A 167 7.29 1.66 -13.59
N PRO A 168 7.82 1.45 -14.80
CA PRO A 168 7.03 0.96 -15.94
C PRO A 168 6.24 -0.31 -15.65
N ARG A 169 6.72 -1.19 -14.78
CA ARG A 169 6.02 -2.42 -14.38
C ARG A 169 4.72 -2.12 -13.64
N ILE A 170 4.73 -1.15 -12.71
CA ILE A 170 3.52 -0.72 -11.99
C ILE A 170 2.57 0.00 -12.94
N VAL A 171 3.08 0.98 -13.70
CA VAL A 171 2.28 1.75 -14.64
C VAL A 171 1.58 0.84 -15.64
N GLN A 172 2.30 -0.10 -16.24
CA GLN A 172 1.74 -1.06 -17.19
C GLN A 172 0.70 -1.99 -16.55
N ALA A 173 0.94 -2.47 -15.31
CA ALA A 173 -0.02 -3.30 -14.60
C ALA A 173 -1.32 -2.53 -14.30
N VAL A 174 -1.21 -1.27 -13.89
CA VAL A 174 -2.37 -0.38 -13.66
C VAL A 174 -3.13 -0.15 -14.97
N GLU A 175 -2.46 0.21 -16.05
CA GLU A 175 -3.10 0.43 -17.35
C GLU A 175 -3.80 -0.82 -17.87
N THR A 176 -3.14 -1.98 -17.78
CA THR A 176 -3.74 -3.27 -18.15
C THR A 176 -5.00 -3.57 -17.34
N ALA A 177 -4.95 -3.33 -16.03
CA ALA A 177 -6.10 -3.54 -15.15
C ALA A 177 -7.26 -2.57 -15.44
N LEU A 178 -6.94 -1.32 -15.81
CA LEU A 178 -7.93 -0.31 -16.16
C LEU A 178 -8.65 -0.61 -17.47
N ASP A 179 -7.98 -1.29 -18.40
CA ASP A 179 -8.53 -1.68 -19.71
C ASP A 179 -9.37 -2.97 -19.66
N GLN A 180 -9.29 -3.72 -18.55
CA GLN A 180 -10.16 -4.86 -18.31
C GLN A 180 -11.54 -4.40 -17.83
N ALA A 181 -12.60 -4.89 -18.47
CA ALA A 181 -13.98 -4.58 -18.14
C ALA A 181 -14.43 -5.29 -16.86
#